data_fb8fb92568a7d3baa2f45ffda1ebceab
#
_entry.id   fb8fb92568a7d3baa2f45ffda1ebceab
#
_cell.length_a   1.000
_cell.length_b   1.000
_cell.length_c   1.000
_cell.angle_alpha   90.00
_cell.angle_beta   90.00
_cell.angle_gamma   90.00
#
_symmetry.space_group_name_H-M   'P 1'
#
loop_
_entity.id
_entity.type
_entity.pdbx_description
1 polymer ?
#
loop_
_entity_poly.entity_id
_entity_poly.type
_entity_poly.pdbx_seq_one_letter_code
_entity_poly.pdbx_strand_id
1 'polypeptide(L)'
;IVSIMDSVRILKTDISVTNINEVSEVLINEKKIYTAICNANTLVRCYKDENLNKIINSFSIKCPDGFPVAKASKILYKNNQERVDGYKLFLETIKAGLNKKTTHYFYGNNELTTKKMIEKLEKLYPGINILGYYCPPFLDSEQLLEREHVDDLLDKKPDIIWVSLG
;
A
#
# COMPACT_ATOMS: atom_id res chain seq x y z
N ILE A 1 -3.22 17.63 -2.29
CA ILE A 1 -3.85 16.28 -2.33
C ILE A 1 -5.07 16.36 -1.45
N VAL A 2 -6.26 16.15 -2.01
CA VAL A 2 -7.52 16.13 -1.27
C VAL A 2 -7.48 14.93 -0.32
N SER A 3 -7.73 15.12 0.96
CA SER A 3 -7.89 14.01 1.91
C SER A 3 -9.14 13.22 1.51
N ILE A 4 -8.96 11.98 1.13
CA ILE A 4 -10.04 11.10 0.66
C ILE A 4 -10.80 10.51 1.85
N MET A 5 -10.20 10.53 3.03
CA MET A 5 -10.71 9.97 4.28
C MET A 5 -10.39 10.89 5.44
N ASP A 6 -11.21 10.85 6.47
CA ASP A 6 -10.90 11.49 7.74
C ASP A 6 -9.61 10.92 8.32
N SER A 7 -8.87 11.73 9.05
CA SER A 7 -7.63 11.29 9.68
C SER A 7 -7.50 11.79 11.11
N VAL A 8 -6.73 11.06 11.90
CA VAL A 8 -6.39 11.42 13.27
C VAL A 8 -4.87 11.38 13.46
N ARG A 9 -4.35 12.28 14.28
CA ARG A 9 -2.91 12.36 14.50
C ARG A 9 -2.46 11.43 15.60
N ILE A 10 -1.59 10.50 15.26
CA ILE A 10 -0.92 9.61 16.23
C ILE A 10 0.58 9.90 16.16
N LEU A 11 1.17 10.39 17.26
CA LEU A 11 2.49 11.02 17.29
C LEU A 11 2.52 12.19 16.28
N LYS A 12 3.29 12.08 15.21
CA LYS A 12 3.39 13.11 14.15
C LYS A 12 2.74 12.69 12.83
N THR A 13 2.10 11.54 12.79
CA THR A 13 1.56 10.95 11.56
C THR A 13 0.04 11.02 11.52
N ASP A 14 -0.52 11.49 10.42
CA ASP A 14 -1.97 11.55 10.20
C ASP A 14 -2.47 10.20 9.69
N ILE A 15 -3.06 9.40 10.57
CA ILE A 15 -3.57 8.05 10.27
C ILE A 15 -5.01 8.15 9.78
N SER A 16 -5.33 7.52 8.67
CA SER A 16 -6.68 7.51 8.10
C SER A 16 -7.63 6.69 8.98
N VAL A 17 -8.81 7.26 9.27
CA VAL A 17 -9.90 6.57 9.95
C VAL A 17 -10.66 5.78 8.90
N THR A 18 -10.47 4.48 8.85
CA THR A 18 -10.94 3.63 7.75
C THR A 18 -10.94 2.15 8.10
N ASN A 19 -11.41 1.33 7.18
CA ASN A 19 -11.38 -0.12 7.23
C ASN A 19 -10.92 -0.71 5.89
N ILE A 20 -10.71 -2.03 5.85
CA ILE A 20 -10.17 -2.73 4.66
C ILE A 20 -11.07 -2.52 3.43
N ASN A 21 -12.39 -2.60 3.59
CA ASN A 21 -13.32 -2.49 2.47
C ASN A 21 -13.30 -1.10 1.85
N GLU A 22 -13.34 -0.05 2.69
CA GLU A 22 -13.26 1.33 2.21
C GLU A 22 -11.95 1.62 1.46
N VAL A 23 -10.81 1.19 1.99
CA VAL A 23 -9.52 1.37 1.31
C VAL A 23 -9.50 0.60 -0.01
N SER A 24 -9.94 -0.66 -0.01
CA SER A 24 -10.01 -1.49 -1.20
C SER A 24 -10.88 -0.86 -2.29
N GLU A 25 -12.05 -0.34 -1.93
CA GLU A 25 -12.96 0.38 -2.83
C GLU A 25 -12.30 1.61 -3.46
N VAL A 26 -11.61 2.42 -2.65
CA VAL A 26 -10.88 3.58 -3.16
C VAL A 26 -9.79 3.17 -4.13
N LEU A 27 -9.00 2.13 -3.80
CA LEU A 27 -7.89 1.68 -4.64
C LEU A 27 -8.33 1.18 -6.02
N ILE A 28 -9.51 0.59 -6.14
CA ILE A 28 -10.03 0.08 -7.42
C ILE A 28 -10.85 1.11 -8.22
N ASN A 29 -11.25 2.22 -7.61
CA ASN A 29 -12.09 3.23 -8.24
C ASN A 29 -11.36 4.53 -8.55
N GLU A 30 -10.39 4.92 -7.71
CA GLU A 30 -9.70 6.18 -7.80
C GLU A 30 -8.31 6.00 -8.42
N LYS A 31 -7.81 7.07 -9.06
CA LYS A 31 -6.49 7.08 -9.68
C LYS A 31 -5.53 7.98 -8.91
N LYS A 32 -4.25 7.66 -9.01
CA LYS A 32 -3.16 8.43 -8.36
C LYS A 32 -3.27 8.47 -6.84
N ILE A 33 -3.70 7.35 -6.25
CA ILE A 33 -3.76 7.17 -4.80
C ILE A 33 -2.47 6.54 -4.31
N TYR A 34 -1.83 7.21 -3.37
CA TYR A 34 -0.66 6.67 -2.67
C TYR A 34 -1.10 6.20 -1.29
N THR A 35 -0.85 4.93 -1.00
CA THR A 35 -1.27 4.29 0.26
C THR A 35 -0.06 3.78 1.02
N ALA A 36 0.07 4.18 2.28
CA ALA A 36 1.08 3.68 3.20
C ALA A 36 0.46 2.73 4.23
N ILE A 37 1.13 1.62 4.49
CA ILE A 37 0.79 0.68 5.57
C ILE A 37 1.58 1.10 6.81
N CYS A 38 0.90 1.68 7.80
CA CYS A 38 1.52 2.34 8.95
C CYS A 38 1.35 1.49 10.22
N ASN A 39 2.38 0.76 10.61
CA ASN A 39 2.45 0.07 11.89
C ASN A 39 3.17 0.93 12.95
N ALA A 40 3.26 0.42 14.19
CA ALA A 40 3.91 1.14 15.29
C ALA A 40 5.37 1.52 14.99
N ASN A 41 6.12 0.64 14.31
CA ASN A 41 7.50 0.94 13.91
C ASN A 41 7.55 2.10 12.91
N THR A 42 6.66 2.11 11.92
CA THR A 42 6.53 3.23 10.96
C THR A 42 6.30 4.56 11.69
N LEU A 43 5.38 4.58 12.66
CA LEU A 43 5.06 5.80 13.41
C LEU A 43 6.25 6.28 14.25
N VAL A 44 6.99 5.37 14.88
CA VAL A 44 8.19 5.70 15.65
C VAL A 44 9.31 6.22 14.74
N ARG A 45 9.50 5.65 13.57
CA ARG A 45 10.45 6.16 12.58
C ARG A 45 10.07 7.56 12.11
N CYS A 46 8.80 7.77 11.74
CA CYS A 46 8.28 9.09 11.38
C CYS A 46 8.42 10.13 12.51
N TYR A 47 8.30 9.71 13.78
CA TYR A 47 8.50 10.61 14.91
C TYR A 47 9.95 11.09 15.02
N LYS A 48 10.91 10.23 14.69
CA LYS A 48 12.37 10.51 14.76
C LYS A 48 12.91 11.16 13.50
N ASP A 49 12.34 10.88 12.35
CA ASP A 49 12.79 11.35 11.03
C ASP A 49 11.69 12.24 10.41
N GLU A 50 11.99 13.55 10.37
CA GLU A 50 11.05 14.54 9.85
C GLU A 50 10.83 14.41 8.33
N ASN A 51 11.84 14.01 7.57
CA ASN A 51 11.72 13.82 6.13
C ASN A 51 10.83 12.63 5.82
N LEU A 52 11.05 11.50 6.49
CA LEU A 52 10.16 10.33 6.38
C LEU A 52 8.72 10.70 6.78
N ASN A 53 8.55 11.47 7.85
CA ASN A 53 7.24 11.92 8.30
C ASN A 53 6.52 12.77 7.23
N LYS A 54 7.21 13.71 6.60
CA LYS A 54 6.66 14.52 5.51
C LYS A 54 6.23 13.64 4.33
N ILE A 55 7.05 12.67 3.95
CA ILE A 55 6.74 11.73 2.86
C ILE A 55 5.48 10.92 3.21
N ILE A 56 5.44 10.28 4.37
CA ILE A 56 4.28 9.47 4.78
C ILE A 56 3.02 10.32 4.90
N ASN A 57 3.10 11.52 5.47
CA ASN A 57 1.94 12.41 5.58
C ASN A 57 1.45 12.94 4.21
N SER A 58 2.29 12.93 3.18
CA SER A 58 1.88 13.29 1.81
C SER A 58 1.06 12.20 1.12
N PHE A 59 1.03 10.98 1.64
CA PHE A 59 0.23 9.90 1.06
C PHE A 59 -1.27 10.16 1.26
N SER A 60 -2.08 9.74 0.30
CA SER A 60 -3.53 9.91 0.29
C SER A 60 -4.20 9.12 1.42
N ILE A 61 -3.73 7.88 1.64
CA ILE A 61 -4.25 6.98 2.66
C ILE A 61 -3.08 6.45 3.51
N LYS A 62 -3.23 6.53 4.82
CA LYS A 62 -2.26 5.98 5.80
C LYS A 62 -2.99 4.96 6.66
N CYS A 63 -2.90 3.69 6.22
CA CYS A 63 -3.62 2.57 6.83
C CYS A 63 -3.07 2.24 8.23
N PRO A 64 -3.91 2.15 9.26
CA PRO A 64 -3.52 1.74 10.60
C PRO A 64 -3.27 0.23 10.65
N ASP A 65 -2.04 -0.20 10.39
CA ASP A 65 -1.65 -1.61 10.51
C ASP A 65 -1.19 -1.94 11.93
N GLY A 66 -1.59 -3.10 12.37
CA GLY A 66 -1.29 -3.56 13.72
C GLY A 66 -2.24 -3.03 14.79
N PHE A 67 -2.43 -3.88 15.80
CA PHE A 67 -3.32 -3.61 16.92
C PHE A 67 -2.98 -2.31 17.68
N PRO A 68 -1.69 -1.97 17.95
CA PRO A 68 -1.36 -0.77 18.72
C PRO A 68 -1.83 0.52 18.05
N VAL A 69 -1.69 0.65 16.72
CA VAL A 69 -2.07 1.86 15.99
C VAL A 69 -3.59 2.04 15.97
N ALA A 70 -4.34 0.99 15.63
CA ALA A 70 -5.79 1.03 15.63
C ALA A 70 -6.35 1.30 17.05
N LYS A 71 -5.76 0.68 18.09
CA LYS A 71 -6.15 0.91 19.48
C LYS A 71 -5.86 2.33 19.95
N ALA A 72 -4.71 2.89 19.60
CA ALA A 72 -4.36 4.27 19.92
C ALA A 72 -5.38 5.25 19.32
N SER A 73 -5.75 5.06 18.05
CA SER A 73 -6.79 5.86 17.38
C SER A 73 -8.12 5.80 18.16
N LYS A 74 -8.60 4.61 18.50
CA LYS A 74 -9.84 4.42 19.27
C LYS A 74 -9.82 5.12 20.63
N ILE A 75 -8.74 4.97 21.38
CA ILE A 75 -8.64 5.50 22.75
C ILE A 75 -8.50 7.02 22.72
N LEU A 76 -7.62 7.55 21.88
CA LEU A 76 -7.32 8.98 21.84
C LEU A 76 -8.45 9.82 21.22
N TYR A 77 -9.13 9.28 20.23
CA TYR A 77 -10.11 10.02 19.43
C TYR A 77 -11.54 9.48 19.52
N LYS A 78 -11.77 8.43 20.30
CA LYS A 78 -13.10 7.80 20.52
C LYS A 78 -13.83 7.45 19.21
N ASN A 79 -13.06 7.04 18.19
CA ASN A 79 -13.59 6.64 16.88
C ASN A 79 -13.71 5.11 16.75
N ASN A 80 -14.31 4.65 15.67
CA ASN A 80 -14.50 3.22 15.37
C ASN A 80 -13.38 2.65 14.49
N GLN A 81 -12.12 3.09 14.69
CA GLN A 81 -10.99 2.64 13.88
C GLN A 81 -10.87 1.12 13.86
N GLU A 82 -10.86 0.55 12.68
CA GLU A 82 -10.51 -0.85 12.47
C GLU A 82 -9.03 -1.00 12.13
N ARG A 83 -8.48 -2.20 12.38
CA ARG A 83 -7.14 -2.54 11.91
C ARG A 83 -7.18 -2.81 10.40
N VAL A 84 -6.37 -2.11 9.64
CA VAL A 84 -6.14 -2.37 8.22
C VAL A 84 -4.85 -3.17 8.06
N ASP A 85 -4.96 -4.48 8.09
CA ASP A 85 -3.85 -5.41 7.87
C ASP A 85 -3.42 -5.36 6.40
N GLY A 86 -2.13 -5.10 6.14
CA GLY A 86 -1.62 -4.93 4.78
C GLY A 86 -1.83 -6.16 3.89
N TYR A 87 -1.65 -7.36 4.43
CA TYR A 87 -1.87 -8.60 3.67
C TYR A 87 -3.35 -8.83 3.35
N LYS A 88 -4.24 -8.59 4.31
CA LYS A 88 -5.68 -8.70 4.09
C LYS A 88 -6.17 -7.65 3.09
N LEU A 89 -5.69 -6.40 3.20
CA LEU A 89 -6.00 -5.34 2.24
C LEU A 89 -5.58 -5.75 0.82
N PHE A 90 -4.38 -6.29 0.67
CA PHE A 90 -3.87 -6.80 -0.60
C PHE A 90 -4.82 -7.83 -1.23
N LEU A 91 -5.21 -8.87 -0.49
CA LEU A 91 -6.11 -9.91 -0.99
C LEU A 91 -7.52 -9.39 -1.28
N GLU A 92 -8.07 -8.53 -0.42
CA GLU A 92 -9.41 -7.97 -0.62
C GLU A 92 -9.45 -7.03 -1.82
N THR A 93 -8.42 -6.22 -2.03
CA THR A 93 -8.31 -5.36 -3.22
C THR A 93 -8.24 -6.16 -4.52
N ILE A 94 -7.47 -7.26 -4.55
CA ILE A 94 -7.43 -8.16 -5.71
C ILE A 94 -8.83 -8.73 -5.98
N LYS A 95 -9.47 -9.28 -4.96
CA LYS A 95 -10.81 -9.88 -5.06
C LYS A 95 -11.84 -8.87 -5.56
N ALA A 96 -11.87 -7.68 -4.98
CA ALA A 96 -12.78 -6.61 -5.38
C ALA A 96 -12.53 -6.12 -6.82
N GLY A 97 -11.27 -6.13 -7.26
CA GLY A 97 -10.85 -5.71 -8.59
C GLY A 97 -11.16 -6.69 -9.72
N LEU A 98 -11.48 -7.97 -9.42
CA LEU A 98 -11.69 -9.01 -10.46
C LEU A 98 -12.79 -8.62 -11.46
N ASN A 99 -13.94 -8.18 -10.99
CA ASN A 99 -15.06 -7.80 -11.83
C ASN A 99 -14.78 -6.58 -12.71
N LYS A 100 -13.87 -5.72 -12.26
CA LYS A 100 -13.44 -4.51 -12.98
C LYS A 100 -12.25 -4.77 -13.88
N LYS A 101 -11.71 -5.98 -13.88
CA LYS A 101 -10.50 -6.37 -14.61
C LYS A 101 -9.30 -5.46 -14.24
N THR A 102 -9.25 -5.03 -12.98
CA THR A 102 -8.17 -4.20 -12.45
C THR A 102 -6.83 -4.85 -12.70
N THR A 103 -5.90 -4.08 -13.22
CA THR A 103 -4.56 -4.56 -13.59
C THR A 103 -3.58 -4.33 -12.46
N HIS A 104 -2.72 -5.30 -12.20
CA HIS A 104 -1.76 -5.29 -11.11
C HIS A 104 -0.32 -5.42 -11.60
N TYR A 105 0.59 -4.75 -10.92
CA TYR A 105 2.03 -4.88 -11.12
C TYR A 105 2.74 -5.01 -9.77
N PHE A 106 3.72 -5.90 -9.68
CA PHE A 106 4.49 -6.12 -8.46
C PHE A 106 5.89 -5.55 -8.59
N TYR A 107 6.29 -4.70 -7.64
CA TYR A 107 7.59 -4.06 -7.63
C TYR A 107 8.31 -4.32 -6.32
N GLY A 108 9.48 -4.95 -6.38
CA GLY A 108 10.26 -5.28 -5.20
C GLY A 108 10.36 -6.78 -4.93
N ASN A 109 10.78 -7.15 -3.72
CA ASN A 109 11.00 -8.52 -3.29
C ASN A 109 12.10 -9.24 -4.12
N ASN A 110 12.17 -10.57 -4.05
CA ASN A 110 13.03 -11.38 -4.90
C ASN A 110 12.21 -12.19 -5.90
N GLU A 111 12.84 -12.55 -7.00
CA GLU A 111 12.19 -13.17 -8.14
C GLU A 111 11.51 -14.51 -7.79
N LEU A 112 12.15 -15.35 -6.99
CA LEU A 112 11.60 -16.64 -6.60
C LEU A 112 10.32 -16.50 -5.78
N THR A 113 10.32 -15.58 -4.81
CA THR A 113 9.15 -15.31 -3.96
C THR A 113 8.01 -14.68 -4.78
N THR A 114 8.34 -13.74 -5.66
CA THR A 114 7.35 -13.07 -6.51
C THR A 114 6.69 -14.05 -7.48
N LYS A 115 7.44 -14.91 -8.15
CA LYS A 115 6.88 -15.96 -9.02
C LYS A 115 5.93 -16.90 -8.26
N LYS A 116 6.35 -17.40 -7.08
CA LYS A 116 5.50 -18.26 -6.25
C LYS A 116 4.23 -17.55 -5.77
N MET A 117 4.33 -16.25 -5.46
CA MET A 117 3.18 -15.44 -5.10
C MET A 117 2.20 -15.34 -6.27
N ILE A 118 2.67 -15.02 -7.47
CA ILE A 118 1.85 -14.91 -8.68
C ILE A 118 1.14 -16.23 -8.96
N GLU A 119 1.85 -17.35 -8.97
CA GLU A 119 1.25 -18.68 -9.17
C GLU A 119 0.12 -18.99 -8.16
N LYS A 120 0.30 -18.58 -6.89
CA LYS A 120 -0.75 -18.73 -5.87
C LYS A 120 -1.94 -17.81 -6.11
N LEU A 121 -1.68 -16.57 -6.51
CA LEU A 121 -2.75 -15.60 -6.80
C LEU A 121 -3.60 -16.03 -7.98
N GLU A 122 -3.00 -16.54 -9.06
CA GLU A 122 -3.70 -17.04 -10.23
C GLU A 122 -4.58 -18.25 -9.90
N LYS A 123 -4.12 -19.11 -8.97
CA LYS A 123 -4.92 -20.26 -8.47
C LYS A 123 -6.08 -19.82 -7.56
N LEU A 124 -5.84 -18.83 -6.69
CA LEU A 124 -6.84 -18.34 -5.74
C LEU A 124 -7.88 -17.40 -6.38
N TYR A 125 -7.45 -16.65 -7.37
CA TYR A 125 -8.25 -15.64 -8.07
C TYR A 125 -8.19 -15.84 -9.58
N PRO A 126 -8.87 -16.86 -10.13
CA PRO A 126 -8.93 -17.07 -11.57
C PRO A 126 -9.47 -15.81 -12.27
N GLY A 127 -8.72 -15.31 -13.24
CA GLY A 127 -9.06 -14.06 -13.94
C GLY A 127 -8.38 -12.81 -13.39
N ILE A 128 -7.49 -12.92 -12.39
CA ILE A 128 -6.62 -11.82 -11.99
C ILE A 128 -5.77 -11.34 -13.18
N ASN A 129 -5.66 -10.03 -13.34
CA ASN A 129 -4.91 -9.43 -14.44
C ASN A 129 -3.57 -8.87 -13.93
N ILE A 130 -2.52 -9.68 -14.03
CA ILE A 130 -1.16 -9.29 -13.63
C ILE A 130 -0.38 -8.91 -14.88
N LEU A 131 -0.01 -7.64 -15.02
CA LEU A 131 0.73 -7.13 -16.17
C LEU A 131 2.23 -7.46 -16.10
N GLY A 132 2.76 -7.66 -14.91
CA GLY A 132 4.15 -8.01 -14.72
C GLY A 132 4.66 -7.78 -13.32
N TYR A 133 5.96 -7.95 -13.18
CA TYR A 133 6.69 -7.66 -11.94
C TYR A 133 8.12 -7.22 -12.26
N TYR A 134 8.72 -6.52 -11.32
CA TYR A 134 10.14 -6.20 -11.34
C TYR A 134 10.74 -6.35 -9.95
N CYS A 135 11.85 -7.05 -9.86
CA CYS A 135 12.60 -7.27 -8.62
C CYS A 135 13.94 -6.52 -8.73
N PRO A 136 14.01 -5.27 -8.29
CA PRO A 136 15.24 -4.50 -8.40
C PRO A 136 16.34 -5.15 -7.54
N PRO A 137 17.62 -5.01 -7.93
CA PRO A 137 18.73 -5.35 -7.06
C PRO A 137 18.72 -4.45 -5.80
N PHE A 138 19.57 -4.75 -4.83
CA PHE A 138 19.72 -3.90 -3.64
C PHE A 138 20.42 -2.60 -4.06
N LEU A 139 19.63 -1.54 -4.16
CA LEU A 139 20.04 -0.20 -4.60
C LEU A 139 19.58 0.84 -3.59
N ASP A 140 20.20 2.01 -3.61
CA ASP A 140 19.67 3.17 -2.89
C ASP A 140 18.45 3.77 -3.58
N SER A 141 17.79 4.70 -2.90
CA SER A 141 16.54 5.28 -3.40
C SER A 141 16.70 6.11 -4.69
N GLU A 142 17.88 6.66 -4.96
CA GLU A 142 18.15 7.44 -6.17
C GLU A 142 18.31 6.51 -7.36
N GLN A 143 19.10 5.43 -7.18
CA GLN A 143 19.31 4.41 -8.21
C GLN A 143 18.01 3.68 -8.60
N LEU A 144 17.10 3.43 -7.64
CA LEU A 144 15.79 2.81 -7.93
C LEU A 144 14.90 3.64 -8.86
N LEU A 145 15.17 4.94 -9.01
CA LEU A 145 14.44 5.83 -9.91
C LEU A 145 15.04 5.89 -11.32
N GLU A 146 16.17 5.23 -11.57
CA GLU A 146 16.74 5.14 -12.90
C GLU A 146 15.78 4.41 -13.86
N ARG A 147 15.76 4.85 -15.12
CA ARG A 147 14.79 4.37 -16.10
C ARG A 147 14.78 2.87 -16.28
N GLU A 148 15.94 2.23 -16.26
CA GLU A 148 16.08 0.78 -16.42
C GLU A 148 15.28 -0.02 -15.38
N HIS A 149 14.99 0.59 -14.19
CA HIS A 149 14.23 -0.05 -13.12
C HIS A 149 12.72 0.23 -13.17
N VAL A 150 12.27 1.17 -14.00
CA VAL A 150 10.88 1.59 -14.05
C VAL A 150 10.25 1.57 -15.44
N ASP A 151 11.02 1.42 -16.50
CA ASP A 151 10.54 1.48 -17.90
C ASP A 151 9.42 0.47 -18.17
N ASP A 152 9.58 -0.79 -17.79
CA ASP A 152 8.55 -1.82 -17.99
C ASP A 152 7.22 -1.47 -17.27
N LEU A 153 7.32 -0.92 -16.06
CA LEU A 153 6.18 -0.43 -15.29
C LEU A 153 5.49 0.74 -15.98
N LEU A 154 6.26 1.70 -16.48
CA LEU A 154 5.74 2.89 -17.15
C LEU A 154 5.07 2.56 -18.48
N ASP A 155 5.60 1.58 -19.21
CA ASP A 155 5.03 1.13 -20.49
C ASP A 155 3.72 0.36 -20.28
N LYS A 156 3.64 -0.47 -19.26
CA LYS A 156 2.46 -1.32 -18.96
C LYS A 156 1.29 -0.55 -18.33
N LYS A 157 1.55 0.54 -17.64
CA LYS A 157 0.56 1.43 -17.01
C LYS A 157 -0.51 0.68 -16.19
N PRO A 158 -0.11 -0.13 -15.20
CA PRO A 158 -1.06 -0.86 -14.38
C PRO A 158 -1.98 0.09 -13.58
N ASP A 159 -3.17 -0.39 -13.22
CA ASP A 159 -4.06 0.35 -12.32
C ASP A 159 -3.50 0.40 -10.90
N ILE A 160 -2.91 -0.70 -10.43
CA ILE A 160 -2.35 -0.80 -9.07
C ILE A 160 -0.91 -1.34 -9.11
N ILE A 161 -0.03 -0.64 -8.41
CA ILE A 161 1.36 -1.07 -8.19
C ILE A 161 1.52 -1.48 -6.73
N TRP A 162 1.95 -2.71 -6.51
CA TRP A 162 2.26 -3.24 -5.19
C TRP A 162 3.75 -3.17 -4.94
N VAL A 163 4.16 -2.30 -4.01
CA VAL A 163 5.58 -2.06 -3.71
C VAL A 163 6.00 -2.79 -2.44
N SER A 164 7.06 -3.60 -2.53
CA SER A 164 7.64 -4.37 -1.43
C SER A 164 9.17 -4.28 -1.46
N LEU A 165 9.71 -3.21 -0.92
CA LEU A 165 11.15 -2.94 -0.91
C LEU A 165 11.82 -3.16 0.47
N GLY A 166 11.05 -3.54 1.50
CA GLY A 166 11.52 -3.79 2.86
C GLY A 166 11.21 -2.68 3.84
#